data_4caaf859cd06e43d32fe147ad936b74c
#
_entry.id   4caaf859cd06e43d32fe147ad936b74c
#
_cell.length_a   1.000
_cell.length_b   1.000
_cell.length_c   1.000
_cell.angle_alpha   90.00
_cell.angle_beta   90.00
_cell.angle_gamma   90.00
#
_symmetry.space_group_name_H-M   'P 1'
#
loop_
_entity.id
_entity.type
_entity.pdbx_description
1 polymer ?
#
loop_
_entity_poly.entity_id
_entity_poly.type
_entity_poly.pdbx_seq_one_letter_code
_entity_poly.pdbx_strand_id
1 'polypeptide(L)'
;MIGKIEKLLNMDDYDLEAVFTPAIVNLLILDFVFTCTILPVAENTLWWQTALTIAAPLAAAVVLTRFTMHFFRAVAKFIEDILYRKDRLRFPTTSMLLIGDKSISKTMKKRVRTDLKTLYNITMCTKAQEEADETEARRTAKDAVALIRKTVADSKDAMTRRKLIRYGLFRNFLGGALICLLLCIFCWAFDFSRTGSSNPVILTTLIIYLLLIVVDYFITKSAAVDYAETLITTFDKLNHNEA
;
A
#
# COMPACT_ATOMS: atom_id res chain seq x y z
N MET A 1 21.98 8.98 6.40
CA MET A 1 22.12 7.93 5.36
C MET A 1 20.95 8.00 4.37
N ILE A 2 19.71 8.10 4.82
CA ILE A 2 18.48 8.19 4.00
C ILE A 2 18.55 9.33 2.97
N GLY A 3 18.88 10.57 3.36
CA GLY A 3 18.97 11.71 2.43
C GLY A 3 20.07 11.63 1.35
N LYS A 4 21.04 10.69 1.48
CA LYS A 4 21.98 10.37 0.39
C LYS A 4 21.36 9.42 -0.63
N ILE A 5 20.52 8.48 -0.17
CA ILE A 5 19.78 7.53 -1.02
C ILE A 5 18.71 8.26 -1.83
N GLU A 6 17.99 9.21 -1.22
CA GLU A 6 17.01 10.07 -1.89
C GLU A 6 17.63 10.82 -3.08
N LYS A 7 18.78 11.46 -2.85
CA LYS A 7 19.51 12.17 -3.92
C LYS A 7 20.02 11.24 -5.01
N LEU A 8 20.47 10.03 -4.65
CA LEU A 8 21.04 9.05 -5.60
C LEU A 8 19.94 8.43 -6.47
N LEU A 9 18.75 8.21 -5.92
CA LEU A 9 17.62 7.58 -6.61
C LEU A 9 16.64 8.60 -7.20
N ASN A 10 16.79 9.89 -6.90
CA ASN A 10 15.87 10.95 -7.30
C ASN A 10 14.41 10.62 -6.93
N MET A 11 14.21 10.13 -5.72
CA MET A 11 12.92 9.73 -5.14
C MET A 11 12.50 10.69 -4.05
N ASP A 12 11.19 10.92 -3.89
CA ASP A 12 10.65 11.60 -2.73
C ASP A 12 10.47 10.64 -1.54
N ASP A 13 10.21 11.19 -0.34
CA ASP A 13 10.01 10.40 0.89
C ASP A 13 8.92 9.34 0.73
N TYR A 14 7.85 9.66 -0.02
CA TYR A 14 6.76 8.73 -0.24
C TYR A 14 7.21 7.53 -1.09
N ASP A 15 7.92 7.78 -2.18
CA ASP A 15 8.39 6.71 -3.07
C ASP A 15 9.46 5.87 -2.38
N LEU A 16 10.33 6.48 -1.56
CA LEU A 16 11.34 5.76 -0.80
C LEU A 16 10.73 4.86 0.28
N GLU A 17 9.87 5.41 1.14
CA GLU A 17 9.34 4.65 2.28
C GLU A 17 8.18 3.74 1.88
N ALA A 18 7.22 4.26 1.10
CA ALA A 18 5.99 3.53 0.81
C ALA A 18 6.08 2.58 -0.38
N VAL A 19 7.06 2.75 -1.29
CA VAL A 19 7.15 1.94 -2.51
C VAL A 19 8.45 1.14 -2.58
N PHE A 20 9.60 1.80 -2.39
CA PHE A 20 10.90 1.16 -2.49
C PHE A 20 11.16 0.17 -1.35
N THR A 21 10.86 0.56 -0.11
CA THR A 21 11.10 -0.30 1.06
C THR A 21 10.36 -1.65 0.98
N PRO A 22 9.03 -1.70 0.69
CA PRO A 22 8.33 -2.97 0.50
C PRO A 22 8.90 -3.80 -0.65
N ALA A 23 9.30 -3.15 -1.74
CA ALA A 23 9.84 -3.85 -2.90
C ALA A 23 11.16 -4.54 -2.56
N ILE A 24 12.10 -3.83 -1.93
CA ILE A 24 13.40 -4.40 -1.53
C ILE A 24 13.22 -5.55 -0.52
N VAL A 25 12.41 -5.36 0.52
CA VAL A 25 12.24 -6.41 1.55
C VAL A 25 11.67 -7.68 0.94
N ASN A 26 10.62 -7.57 0.11
CA ASN A 26 10.05 -8.74 -0.56
C ASN A 26 11.04 -9.40 -1.53
N LEU A 27 11.83 -8.63 -2.27
CA LEU A 27 12.85 -9.16 -3.17
C LEU A 27 13.98 -9.87 -2.44
N LEU A 28 14.44 -9.35 -1.30
CA LEU A 28 15.49 -9.99 -0.49
C LEU A 28 15.03 -11.33 0.07
N ILE A 29 13.78 -11.44 0.54
CA ILE A 29 13.21 -12.71 1.00
C ILE A 29 13.14 -13.71 -0.16
N LEU A 30 12.68 -13.27 -1.33
CA LEU A 30 12.58 -14.12 -2.52
C LEU A 30 13.98 -14.56 -3.01
N ASP A 31 14.97 -13.67 -3.00
CA ASP A 31 16.36 -13.96 -3.35
C ASP A 31 16.96 -15.02 -2.42
N PHE A 32 16.71 -14.89 -1.10
CA PHE A 32 17.11 -15.90 -0.12
C PHE A 32 16.52 -17.29 -0.45
N VAL A 33 15.22 -17.37 -0.76
CA VAL A 33 14.56 -18.64 -1.14
C VAL A 33 15.17 -19.21 -2.41
N PHE A 34 15.36 -18.39 -3.42
CA PHE A 34 15.93 -18.78 -4.70
C PHE A 34 17.35 -19.32 -4.52
N THR A 35 18.17 -18.64 -3.71
CA THR A 35 19.52 -19.05 -3.34
C THR A 35 19.53 -20.41 -2.63
N CYS A 36 18.66 -20.60 -1.64
CA CYS A 36 18.55 -21.89 -0.92
C CYS A 36 18.03 -23.04 -1.80
N THR A 37 17.37 -22.73 -2.91
CA THR A 37 16.83 -23.75 -3.83
C THR A 37 17.86 -24.15 -4.88
N ILE A 38 18.71 -23.23 -5.32
CA ILE A 38 19.66 -23.44 -6.44
C ILE A 38 21.05 -23.84 -5.93
N LEU A 39 21.53 -23.29 -4.80
CA LEU A 39 22.86 -23.59 -4.26
C LEU A 39 23.15 -25.06 -3.98
N PRO A 40 22.20 -25.87 -3.42
CA PRO A 40 22.43 -27.31 -3.19
C PRO A 40 22.74 -28.12 -4.45
N VAL A 41 22.45 -27.56 -5.64
CA VAL A 41 22.72 -28.23 -6.92
C VAL A 41 24.19 -28.12 -7.33
N ALA A 42 24.97 -27.35 -6.61
CA ALA A 42 26.32 -26.94 -6.99
C ALA A 42 27.42 -27.52 -6.07
N GLU A 43 27.33 -28.82 -5.71
CA GLU A 43 28.28 -29.47 -4.79
C GLU A 43 29.78 -29.39 -5.20
N ASN A 44 30.10 -28.95 -6.41
CA ASN A 44 31.48 -28.82 -6.93
C ASN A 44 31.81 -27.42 -7.44
N THR A 45 31.18 -26.37 -6.94
CA THR A 45 31.45 -24.99 -7.42
C THR A 45 32.59 -24.34 -6.68
N LEU A 46 33.47 -23.66 -7.45
CA LEU A 46 34.48 -22.78 -6.90
C LEU A 46 33.82 -21.63 -6.12
N TRP A 47 34.47 -21.17 -5.04
CA TRP A 47 33.93 -20.11 -4.15
C TRP A 47 33.44 -18.85 -4.89
N TRP A 48 34.09 -18.47 -6.01
CA TRP A 48 33.68 -17.32 -6.80
C TRP A 48 32.37 -17.57 -7.59
N GLN A 49 32.08 -18.83 -7.98
CA GLN A 49 30.80 -19.19 -8.59
C GLN A 49 29.67 -19.07 -7.55
N THR A 50 29.91 -19.52 -6.32
CA THR A 50 28.98 -19.30 -5.21
C THR A 50 28.76 -17.82 -4.93
N ALA A 51 29.83 -17.03 -4.89
CA ALA A 51 29.73 -15.58 -4.73
C ALA A 51 28.94 -14.91 -5.86
N LEU A 52 29.13 -15.32 -7.11
CA LEU A 52 28.35 -14.84 -8.27
C LEU A 52 26.89 -15.27 -8.19
N THR A 53 26.59 -16.49 -7.72
CA THR A 53 25.23 -17.00 -7.58
C THR A 53 24.43 -16.18 -6.54
N ILE A 54 25.09 -15.62 -5.54
CA ILE A 54 24.46 -14.73 -4.55
C ILE A 54 24.43 -13.27 -5.07
N ALA A 55 25.56 -12.78 -5.59
CA ALA A 55 25.68 -11.38 -5.95
C ALA A 55 24.91 -11.00 -7.22
N ALA A 56 24.76 -11.92 -8.19
CA ALA A 56 24.06 -11.62 -9.43
C ALA A 56 22.55 -11.42 -9.25
N PRO A 57 21.80 -12.28 -8.52
CA PRO A 57 20.40 -12.00 -8.19
C PRO A 57 20.22 -10.72 -7.37
N LEU A 58 21.11 -10.44 -6.41
CA LEU A 58 21.05 -9.22 -5.62
C LEU A 58 21.26 -7.97 -6.48
N ALA A 59 22.24 -8.00 -7.38
CA ALA A 59 22.48 -6.91 -8.34
C ALA A 59 21.28 -6.76 -9.31
N ALA A 60 20.75 -7.87 -9.81
CA ALA A 60 19.55 -7.86 -10.64
C ALA A 60 18.33 -7.31 -9.87
N ALA A 61 18.16 -7.69 -8.60
CA ALA A 61 17.10 -7.15 -7.75
C ALA A 61 17.22 -5.63 -7.60
N VAL A 62 18.42 -5.10 -7.39
CA VAL A 62 18.66 -3.64 -7.31
C VAL A 62 18.35 -2.95 -8.64
N VAL A 63 18.82 -3.49 -9.76
CA VAL A 63 18.57 -2.92 -11.09
C VAL A 63 17.08 -2.99 -11.45
N LEU A 64 16.45 -4.11 -11.16
CA LEU A 64 15.02 -4.33 -11.43
C LEU A 64 14.11 -3.67 -10.38
N THR A 65 14.66 -3.11 -9.30
CA THR A 65 13.87 -2.55 -8.20
C THR A 65 12.87 -1.50 -8.69
N ARG A 66 13.27 -0.61 -9.59
CA ARG A 66 12.34 0.40 -10.14
C ARG A 66 11.16 -0.24 -10.90
N PHE A 67 11.43 -1.23 -11.72
CA PHE A 67 10.38 -1.97 -12.43
C PHE A 67 9.48 -2.70 -11.42
N THR A 68 10.09 -3.40 -10.46
CA THR A 68 9.39 -4.16 -9.42
C THR A 68 8.54 -3.25 -8.52
N MET A 69 9.03 -2.04 -8.18
CA MET A 69 8.26 -1.03 -7.46
C MET A 69 6.95 -0.68 -8.17
N HIS A 70 7.01 -0.39 -9.46
CA HIS A 70 5.82 -0.06 -10.23
C HIS A 70 4.87 -1.24 -10.36
N PHE A 71 5.42 -2.45 -10.53
CA PHE A 71 4.64 -3.68 -10.61
C PHE A 71 3.93 -4.00 -9.28
N PHE A 72 4.65 -3.96 -8.15
CA PHE A 72 4.06 -4.18 -6.82
C PHE A 72 3.00 -3.14 -6.50
N ARG A 73 3.27 -1.87 -6.84
CA ARG A 73 2.28 -0.79 -6.69
C ARG A 73 1.03 -0.99 -7.54
N ALA A 74 1.17 -1.52 -8.76
CA ALA A 74 0.03 -1.81 -9.64
C ALA A 74 -0.83 -2.93 -9.04
N VAL A 75 -0.21 -4.03 -8.58
CA VAL A 75 -0.92 -5.14 -7.90
C VAL A 75 -1.55 -4.65 -6.59
N ALA A 76 -0.84 -3.85 -5.81
CA ALA A 76 -1.38 -3.26 -4.58
C ALA A 76 -2.61 -2.38 -4.83
N LYS A 77 -2.62 -1.61 -5.92
CA LYS A 77 -3.80 -0.83 -6.34
C LYS A 77 -4.96 -1.73 -6.79
N PHE A 78 -4.67 -2.80 -7.49
CA PHE A 78 -5.69 -3.79 -7.86
C PHE A 78 -6.34 -4.42 -6.63
N ILE A 79 -5.53 -4.78 -5.62
CA ILE A 79 -6.04 -5.27 -4.34
C ILE A 79 -6.88 -4.21 -3.62
N GLU A 80 -6.43 -2.94 -3.63
CA GLU A 80 -7.17 -1.81 -3.08
C GLU A 80 -8.56 -1.67 -3.72
N ASP A 81 -8.65 -1.84 -5.05
CA ASP A 81 -9.93 -1.80 -5.78
C ASP A 81 -10.85 -2.98 -5.42
N ILE A 82 -10.28 -4.16 -5.12
CA ILE A 82 -11.05 -5.30 -4.59
C ILE A 82 -11.54 -5.01 -3.16
N LEU A 83 -10.65 -4.50 -2.28
CA LEU A 83 -10.96 -4.24 -0.87
C LEU A 83 -12.03 -3.18 -0.67
N TYR A 84 -12.00 -2.12 -1.50
CA TYR A 84 -12.84 -0.93 -1.34
C TYR A 84 -13.85 -0.76 -2.49
N ARG A 85 -14.10 -1.80 -3.27
CA ARG A 85 -14.85 -1.84 -4.53
C ARG A 85 -14.21 -1.00 -5.63
N LYS A 86 -14.60 -1.34 -6.86
CA LYS A 86 -14.17 -0.64 -8.07
C LYS A 86 -14.26 0.89 -7.88
N ASP A 87 -13.27 1.60 -8.36
CA ASP A 87 -13.14 3.05 -8.24
C ASP A 87 -12.96 3.57 -6.78
N ARG A 88 -12.66 2.69 -5.82
CA ARG A 88 -12.46 3.04 -4.40
C ARG A 88 -13.65 3.75 -3.76
N LEU A 89 -14.85 3.50 -4.24
CA LEU A 89 -16.07 4.14 -3.75
C LEU A 89 -16.36 3.84 -2.28
N ARG A 90 -15.81 2.74 -1.73
CA ARG A 90 -15.92 2.37 -0.31
C ARG A 90 -14.65 2.64 0.50
N PHE A 91 -13.75 3.46 -0.03
CA PHE A 91 -12.57 3.85 0.73
C PHE A 91 -12.98 4.66 1.99
N PRO A 92 -12.29 4.51 3.14
CA PRO A 92 -12.67 5.15 4.40
C PRO A 92 -12.91 6.66 4.29
N THR A 93 -12.08 7.40 3.53
CA THR A 93 -12.26 8.85 3.34
C THR A 93 -13.60 9.19 2.69
N THR A 94 -14.05 8.40 1.72
CA THR A 94 -15.34 8.58 1.03
C THR A 94 -16.48 8.21 1.95
N SER A 95 -16.36 7.07 2.68
CA SER A 95 -17.40 6.59 3.58
C SER A 95 -17.65 7.55 4.75
N MET A 96 -16.60 8.13 5.34
CA MET A 96 -16.70 9.05 6.47
C MET A 96 -17.49 10.33 6.17
N LEU A 97 -17.53 10.77 4.92
CA LEU A 97 -18.30 11.94 4.50
C LEU A 97 -19.81 11.66 4.35
N LEU A 98 -20.22 10.39 4.24
CA LEU A 98 -21.64 10.01 4.16
C LEU A 98 -22.32 10.17 5.52
N ILE A 99 -23.61 10.52 5.50
CA ILE A 99 -24.40 10.76 6.71
C ILE A 99 -24.53 9.49 7.54
N GLY A 100 -24.68 8.33 6.88
CA GLY A 100 -24.85 7.03 7.50
C GLY A 100 -23.62 6.51 8.26
N ASP A 101 -22.43 6.98 7.93
CA ASP A 101 -21.18 6.62 8.60
C ASP A 101 -21.09 7.25 10.01
N LYS A 102 -20.53 6.52 10.98
CA LYS A 102 -20.44 6.95 12.39
C LYS A 102 -18.99 7.14 12.86
N SER A 103 -18.01 7.04 11.99
CA SER A 103 -16.58 7.11 12.33
C SER A 103 -16.17 8.48 12.85
N ILE A 104 -16.75 9.56 12.32
CA ILE A 104 -16.53 10.93 12.78
C ILE A 104 -17.79 11.53 13.38
N SER A 105 -17.63 12.54 14.27
CA SER A 105 -18.76 13.17 14.93
C SER A 105 -19.70 13.86 13.94
N LYS A 106 -21.01 13.87 14.28
CA LYS A 106 -22.02 14.54 13.43
C LYS A 106 -21.71 16.03 13.26
N THR A 107 -21.17 16.67 14.28
CA THR A 107 -20.80 18.11 14.26
C THR A 107 -19.68 18.36 13.27
N MET A 108 -18.58 17.61 13.34
CA MET A 108 -17.47 17.72 12.40
C MET A 108 -17.93 17.43 10.97
N LYS A 109 -18.70 16.37 10.77
CA LYS A 109 -19.26 16.03 9.46
C LYS A 109 -20.09 17.17 8.88
N LYS A 110 -20.93 17.81 9.69
CA LYS A 110 -21.74 18.97 9.27
C LYS A 110 -20.85 20.14 8.87
N ARG A 111 -19.81 20.48 9.67
CA ARG A 111 -18.86 21.56 9.35
C ARG A 111 -18.16 21.29 8.01
N VAL A 112 -17.51 20.13 7.86
CA VAL A 112 -16.81 19.76 6.64
C VAL A 112 -17.71 19.82 5.41
N ARG A 113 -18.96 19.34 5.50
CA ARG A 113 -19.94 19.40 4.40
C ARG A 113 -20.37 20.83 4.08
N THR A 114 -20.44 21.71 5.08
CA THR A 114 -20.70 23.14 4.89
C THR A 114 -19.52 23.82 4.20
N ASP A 115 -18.29 23.53 4.64
CA ASP A 115 -17.08 24.09 4.03
C ASP A 115 -16.93 23.66 2.56
N LEU A 116 -17.20 22.40 2.26
CA LEU A 116 -17.21 21.89 0.87
C LEU A 116 -18.20 22.66 -0.01
N LYS A 117 -19.38 22.98 0.53
CA LYS A 117 -20.37 23.79 -0.19
C LYS A 117 -19.90 25.25 -0.36
N THR A 118 -19.37 25.86 0.69
CA THR A 118 -18.97 27.26 0.69
C THR A 118 -17.72 27.52 -0.14
N LEU A 119 -16.68 26.67 0.01
CA LEU A 119 -15.39 26.86 -0.63
C LEU A 119 -15.33 26.33 -2.06
N TYR A 120 -16.04 25.23 -2.33
CA TYR A 120 -15.91 24.50 -3.62
C TYR A 120 -17.22 24.35 -4.37
N ASN A 121 -18.32 24.90 -3.85
CA ASN A 121 -19.67 24.76 -4.44
C ASN A 121 -20.11 23.30 -4.61
N ILE A 122 -19.59 22.37 -3.77
CA ILE A 122 -19.99 20.97 -3.77
C ILE A 122 -21.08 20.74 -2.74
N THR A 123 -22.28 20.42 -3.19
CA THR A 123 -23.39 20.05 -2.32
C THR A 123 -23.42 18.53 -2.14
N MET A 124 -23.12 18.09 -0.93
CA MET A 124 -23.17 16.68 -0.56
C MET A 124 -24.64 16.18 -0.48
N CYS A 125 -24.86 14.93 -0.87
CA CYS A 125 -26.19 14.31 -0.87
C CYS A 125 -26.83 14.34 0.54
N THR A 126 -28.13 14.53 0.60
CA THR A 126 -28.94 14.37 1.83
C THR A 126 -29.07 12.88 2.17
N LYS A 127 -29.52 12.55 3.40
CA LYS A 127 -29.71 11.17 3.81
C LYS A 127 -30.68 10.40 2.87
N ALA A 128 -31.76 11.04 2.45
CA ALA A 128 -32.73 10.44 1.55
C ALA A 128 -32.12 10.17 0.15
N GLN A 129 -31.26 11.07 -0.35
CA GLN A 129 -30.54 10.87 -1.60
C GLN A 129 -29.47 9.78 -1.50
N GLU A 130 -28.75 9.70 -0.35
CA GLU A 130 -27.77 8.62 -0.09
C GLU A 130 -28.47 7.23 -0.04
N GLU A 131 -29.69 7.15 0.48
CA GLU A 131 -30.48 5.93 0.53
C GLU A 131 -31.09 5.57 -0.84
N ALA A 132 -31.44 6.58 -1.65
CA ALA A 132 -32.01 6.38 -2.97
C ALA A 132 -30.94 5.95 -4.00
N ASP A 133 -29.75 6.56 -3.98
CA ASP A 133 -28.62 6.20 -4.85
C ASP A 133 -27.28 6.30 -4.09
N GLU A 134 -26.93 5.18 -3.44
CA GLU A 134 -25.65 5.06 -2.71
C GLU A 134 -24.45 5.29 -3.63
N THR A 135 -24.53 4.87 -4.89
CA THR A 135 -23.37 4.93 -5.81
C THR A 135 -23.08 6.37 -6.19
N GLU A 136 -24.08 7.17 -6.53
CA GLU A 136 -23.90 8.58 -6.87
C GLU A 136 -23.48 9.41 -5.64
N ALA A 137 -24.07 9.11 -4.47
CA ALA A 137 -23.62 9.74 -3.21
C ALA A 137 -22.16 9.48 -2.92
N ARG A 138 -21.66 8.26 -3.17
CA ARG A 138 -20.24 7.92 -3.04
C ARG A 138 -19.35 8.57 -4.09
N ARG A 139 -19.82 8.76 -5.32
CA ARG A 139 -19.09 9.51 -6.35
C ARG A 139 -18.92 10.98 -5.95
N THR A 140 -20.01 11.62 -5.51
CA THR A 140 -19.95 13.00 -5.00
C THR A 140 -18.99 13.12 -3.81
N ALA A 141 -19.02 12.16 -2.88
CA ALA A 141 -18.09 12.13 -1.76
C ALA A 141 -16.63 11.93 -2.23
N LYS A 142 -16.38 11.10 -3.24
CA LYS A 142 -15.05 10.89 -3.82
C LYS A 142 -14.49 12.18 -4.42
N ASP A 143 -15.31 12.94 -5.16
CA ASP A 143 -14.90 14.21 -5.75
C ASP A 143 -14.61 15.25 -4.66
N ALA A 144 -15.43 15.31 -3.62
CA ALA A 144 -15.19 16.14 -2.45
C ALA A 144 -13.86 15.78 -1.75
N VAL A 145 -13.58 14.48 -1.55
CA VAL A 145 -12.32 14.00 -0.99
C VAL A 145 -11.11 14.40 -1.85
N ALA A 146 -11.24 14.45 -3.17
CA ALA A 146 -10.15 14.89 -4.04
C ALA A 146 -9.75 16.36 -3.76
N LEU A 147 -10.73 17.25 -3.52
CA LEU A 147 -10.49 18.63 -3.14
C LEU A 147 -9.92 18.76 -1.73
N ILE A 148 -10.46 18.01 -0.75
CA ILE A 148 -9.91 17.97 0.60
C ILE A 148 -8.43 17.57 0.55
N ARG A 149 -8.07 16.52 -0.20
CA ARG A 149 -6.69 16.08 -0.36
C ARG A 149 -5.80 17.18 -0.93
N LYS A 150 -6.27 17.90 -1.94
CA LYS A 150 -5.51 19.00 -2.55
C LYS A 150 -5.26 20.09 -1.50
N THR A 151 -6.28 20.57 -0.80
CA THR A 151 -6.15 21.62 0.22
C THR A 151 -5.20 21.22 1.35
N VAL A 152 -5.32 19.99 1.86
CA VAL A 152 -4.43 19.47 2.91
C VAL A 152 -3.01 19.27 2.40
N ALA A 153 -2.82 18.86 1.14
CA ALA A 153 -1.49 18.74 0.55
C ALA A 153 -0.82 20.11 0.40
N ASP A 154 -1.57 21.14 0.00
CA ASP A 154 -1.08 22.53 -0.13
C ASP A 154 -0.66 23.10 1.23
N SER A 155 -1.31 22.69 2.34
CA SER A 155 -0.94 23.09 3.70
C SER A 155 0.35 22.42 4.22
N LYS A 156 0.88 21.41 3.51
CA LYS A 156 2.08 20.63 3.88
C LYS A 156 2.01 20.00 5.27
N ASP A 157 0.80 19.60 5.73
CA ASP A 157 0.65 18.97 7.04
C ASP A 157 1.45 17.65 7.14
N ALA A 158 2.46 17.67 8.02
CA ALA A 158 3.39 16.57 8.19
C ALA A 158 2.70 15.30 8.74
N MET A 159 1.65 15.47 9.56
CA MET A 159 0.95 14.31 10.16
C MET A 159 0.14 13.55 9.12
N THR A 160 -0.64 14.26 8.30
CA THR A 160 -1.39 13.65 7.19
C THR A 160 -0.46 12.97 6.20
N ARG A 161 0.68 13.60 5.87
CA ARG A 161 1.69 13.01 4.99
C ARG A 161 2.25 11.71 5.56
N ARG A 162 2.62 11.65 6.85
CA ARG A 162 3.10 10.42 7.51
C ARG A 162 2.06 9.29 7.49
N LYS A 163 0.78 9.63 7.74
CA LYS A 163 -0.30 8.63 7.68
C LYS A 163 -0.50 8.09 6.27
N LEU A 164 -0.40 8.96 5.25
CA LEU A 164 -0.44 8.55 3.84
C LEU A 164 0.71 7.61 3.48
N ILE A 165 1.95 7.95 3.90
CA ILE A 165 3.14 7.12 3.69
C ILE A 165 2.94 5.75 4.34
N ARG A 166 2.51 5.71 5.62
CA ARG A 166 2.23 4.47 6.34
C ARG A 166 1.19 3.60 5.64
N TYR A 167 0.09 4.19 5.19
CA TYR A 167 -0.92 3.47 4.41
C TYR A 167 -0.33 2.90 3.11
N GLY A 168 0.42 3.72 2.36
CA GLY A 168 1.10 3.32 1.13
C GLY A 168 2.09 2.18 1.34
N LEU A 169 2.86 2.21 2.43
CA LEU A 169 3.82 1.18 2.83
C LEU A 169 3.14 -0.19 2.95
N PHE A 170 2.15 -0.31 3.84
CA PHE A 170 1.47 -1.59 4.08
C PHE A 170 0.67 -2.08 2.88
N ARG A 171 -0.01 -1.19 2.15
CA ARG A 171 -0.68 -1.55 0.91
C ARG A 171 0.28 -2.15 -0.12
N ASN A 172 1.46 -1.55 -0.31
CA ASN A 172 2.45 -2.04 -1.26
C ASN A 172 3.17 -3.30 -0.75
N PHE A 173 3.32 -3.45 0.57
CA PHE A 173 3.79 -4.68 1.19
C PHE A 173 2.84 -5.84 0.90
N LEU A 174 1.54 -5.64 1.09
CA LEU A 174 0.49 -6.62 0.78
C LEU A 174 0.53 -7.05 -0.70
N GLY A 175 0.69 -6.08 -1.62
CA GLY A 175 0.82 -6.35 -3.05
C GLY A 175 2.07 -7.16 -3.38
N GLY A 176 3.21 -6.80 -2.80
CA GLY A 176 4.48 -7.51 -2.96
C GLY A 176 4.43 -8.92 -2.38
N ALA A 177 3.89 -9.08 -1.17
CA ALA A 177 3.77 -10.37 -0.51
C ALA A 177 2.93 -11.38 -1.30
N LEU A 178 1.83 -10.92 -1.94
CA LEU A 178 1.02 -11.79 -2.81
C LEU A 178 1.79 -12.28 -4.03
N ILE A 179 2.56 -11.41 -4.68
CA ILE A 179 3.38 -11.79 -5.83
C ILE A 179 4.46 -12.79 -5.39
N CYS A 180 5.15 -12.49 -4.30
CA CYS A 180 6.20 -13.35 -3.78
C CYS A 180 5.67 -14.70 -3.31
N LEU A 181 4.46 -14.76 -2.75
CA LEU A 181 3.77 -16.02 -2.44
C LEU A 181 3.57 -16.86 -3.70
N LEU A 182 3.07 -16.26 -4.79
CA LEU A 182 2.87 -16.98 -6.06
C LEU A 182 4.19 -17.49 -6.64
N LEU A 183 5.26 -16.68 -6.56
CA LEU A 183 6.59 -17.10 -6.99
C LEU A 183 7.15 -18.23 -6.12
N CYS A 184 6.96 -18.19 -4.80
CA CYS A 184 7.34 -19.25 -3.89
C CYS A 184 6.56 -20.56 -4.18
N ILE A 185 5.27 -20.47 -4.50
CA ILE A 185 4.46 -21.65 -4.93
C ILE A 185 5.04 -22.25 -6.21
N PHE A 186 5.41 -21.39 -7.17
CA PHE A 186 6.05 -21.87 -8.41
C PHE A 186 7.41 -22.53 -8.12
N CYS A 187 8.26 -21.92 -7.29
CA CYS A 187 9.54 -22.53 -6.88
C CYS A 187 9.34 -23.86 -6.16
N TRP A 188 8.34 -23.95 -5.29
CA TRP A 188 7.98 -25.19 -4.61
C TRP A 188 7.56 -26.28 -5.59
N ALA A 189 6.65 -25.98 -6.51
CA ALA A 189 6.18 -26.94 -7.51
C ALA A 189 7.32 -27.43 -8.42
N PHE A 190 8.22 -26.52 -8.82
CA PHE A 190 9.40 -26.84 -9.61
C PHE A 190 10.37 -27.74 -8.85
N ASP A 191 10.70 -27.42 -7.60
CA ASP A 191 11.60 -28.22 -6.75
C ASP A 191 11.02 -29.60 -6.49
N PHE A 192 9.73 -29.67 -6.13
CA PHE A 192 9.02 -30.93 -5.92
C PHE A 192 8.99 -31.82 -7.16
N SER A 193 8.81 -31.26 -8.35
CA SER A 193 8.83 -32.02 -9.61
C SER A 193 10.19 -32.62 -9.93
N ARG A 194 11.27 -32.02 -9.42
CA ARG A 194 12.66 -32.51 -9.64
C ARG A 194 13.12 -33.51 -8.60
N THR A 195 12.81 -33.23 -7.34
CA THR A 195 13.37 -34.01 -6.20
C THR A 195 12.41 -35.03 -5.63
N GLY A 196 11.11 -34.93 -5.95
CA GLY A 196 10.05 -35.74 -5.34
C GLY A 196 9.83 -35.45 -3.86
N SER A 197 10.51 -34.44 -3.31
CA SER A 197 10.42 -34.03 -1.91
C SER A 197 10.25 -32.53 -1.78
N SER A 198 9.66 -32.08 -0.66
CA SER A 198 9.45 -30.66 -0.41
C SER A 198 10.62 -30.07 0.38
N ASN A 199 11.26 -29.03 -0.15
CA ASN A 199 12.30 -28.30 0.56
C ASN A 199 11.69 -27.55 1.76
N PRO A 200 12.15 -27.80 3.01
CA PRO A 200 11.59 -27.19 4.20
C PRO A 200 11.74 -25.65 4.23
N VAL A 201 12.77 -25.11 3.60
CA VAL A 201 12.98 -23.65 3.50
C VAL A 201 11.85 -23.01 2.68
N ILE A 202 11.50 -23.61 1.53
CA ILE A 202 10.41 -23.11 0.68
C ILE A 202 9.08 -23.18 1.44
N LEU A 203 8.79 -24.31 2.09
CA LEU A 203 7.55 -24.49 2.86
C LEU A 203 7.45 -23.47 4.01
N THR A 204 8.54 -23.27 4.76
CA THR A 204 8.58 -22.27 5.83
C THR A 204 8.32 -20.87 5.28
N THR A 205 8.91 -20.51 4.15
CA THR A 205 8.72 -19.21 3.52
C THR A 205 7.29 -19.03 3.01
N LEU A 206 6.66 -20.05 2.46
CA LEU A 206 5.24 -20.01 2.09
C LEU A 206 4.35 -19.69 3.30
N ILE A 207 4.61 -20.36 4.44
CA ILE A 207 3.86 -20.10 5.67
C ILE A 207 4.09 -18.64 6.14
N ILE A 208 5.33 -18.16 6.10
CA ILE A 208 5.65 -16.76 6.47
C ILE A 208 4.88 -15.79 5.58
N TYR A 209 4.86 -15.97 4.25
CA TYR A 209 4.13 -15.08 3.36
C TYR A 209 2.61 -15.13 3.58
N LEU A 210 2.05 -16.31 3.87
CA LEU A 210 0.62 -16.42 4.22
C LEU A 210 0.30 -15.62 5.49
N LEU A 211 1.13 -15.73 6.53
CA LEU A 211 0.97 -14.97 7.76
C LEU A 211 1.14 -13.46 7.52
N LEU A 212 2.15 -13.06 6.75
CA LEU A 212 2.38 -11.66 6.39
C LEU A 212 1.17 -11.07 5.65
N ILE A 213 0.61 -11.76 4.68
CA ILE A 213 -0.58 -11.31 3.93
C ILE A 213 -1.76 -11.08 4.87
N VAL A 214 -2.01 -11.99 5.81
CA VAL A 214 -3.10 -11.84 6.80
C VAL A 214 -2.86 -10.63 7.69
N VAL A 215 -1.67 -10.48 8.24
CA VAL A 215 -1.30 -9.36 9.11
C VAL A 215 -1.37 -8.04 8.35
N ASP A 216 -0.77 -7.96 7.16
CA ASP A 216 -0.75 -6.75 6.34
C ASP A 216 -2.15 -6.33 5.87
N TYR A 217 -3.06 -7.29 5.63
CA TYR A 217 -4.45 -6.99 5.32
C TYR A 217 -5.12 -6.17 6.44
N PHE A 218 -4.98 -6.61 7.70
CA PHE A 218 -5.56 -5.89 8.84
C PHE A 218 -4.88 -4.54 9.08
N ILE A 219 -3.55 -4.49 8.98
CA ILE A 219 -2.78 -3.25 9.16
C ILE A 219 -3.13 -2.24 8.07
N THR A 220 -3.25 -2.67 6.81
CA THR A 220 -3.62 -1.81 5.68
C THR A 220 -5.00 -1.19 5.90
N LYS A 221 -5.99 -1.97 6.36
CA LYS A 221 -7.32 -1.45 6.69
C LYS A 221 -7.27 -0.42 7.82
N SER A 222 -6.57 -0.72 8.90
CA SER A 222 -6.40 0.21 10.03
C SER A 222 -5.70 1.50 9.58
N ALA A 223 -4.61 1.38 8.82
CA ALA A 223 -3.86 2.53 8.31
C ALA A 223 -4.70 3.40 7.35
N ALA A 224 -5.62 2.79 6.57
CA ALA A 224 -6.54 3.52 5.70
C ALA A 224 -7.54 4.36 6.50
N VAL A 225 -8.06 3.82 7.61
CA VAL A 225 -8.96 4.53 8.53
C VAL A 225 -8.21 5.68 9.22
N ASP A 226 -7.03 5.39 9.79
CA ASP A 226 -6.17 6.40 10.43
C ASP A 226 -5.85 7.58 9.49
N TYR A 227 -5.53 7.26 8.23
CA TYR A 227 -5.29 8.27 7.22
C TYR A 227 -6.55 9.10 6.92
N ALA A 228 -7.69 8.44 6.78
CA ALA A 228 -8.96 9.09 6.47
C ALA A 228 -9.40 10.05 7.58
N GLU A 229 -9.33 9.63 8.84
CA GLU A 229 -9.64 10.46 9.99
C GLU A 229 -8.70 11.67 10.08
N THR A 230 -7.39 11.45 9.92
CA THR A 230 -6.40 12.52 9.96
C THR A 230 -6.65 13.53 8.85
N LEU A 231 -6.91 13.09 7.62
CA LEU A 231 -7.18 13.95 6.47
C LEU A 231 -8.38 14.87 6.71
N ILE A 232 -9.50 14.30 7.18
CA ILE A 232 -10.74 15.05 7.42
C ILE A 232 -10.57 16.01 8.60
N THR A 233 -9.90 15.57 9.68
CA THR A 233 -9.63 16.40 10.85
C THR A 233 -8.70 17.57 10.51
N THR A 234 -7.67 17.34 9.70
CA THR A 234 -6.76 18.40 9.26
C THR A 234 -7.51 19.42 8.39
N PHE A 235 -8.36 18.97 7.48
CA PHE A 235 -9.19 19.86 6.68
C PHE A 235 -10.13 20.72 7.55
N ASP A 236 -10.81 20.11 8.53
CA ASP A 236 -11.69 20.84 9.47
C ASP A 236 -10.90 21.90 10.27
N LYS A 237 -9.68 21.55 10.72
CA LYS A 237 -8.80 22.49 11.44
C LYS A 237 -8.34 23.66 10.59
N LEU A 238 -7.94 23.42 9.35
CA LEU A 238 -7.47 24.46 8.43
C LEU A 238 -8.55 25.53 8.20
N ASN A 239 -9.83 25.14 8.20
CA ASN A 239 -10.93 26.05 7.92
C ASN A 239 -11.54 26.72 9.18
N HIS A 240 -11.24 26.19 10.39
CA HIS A 240 -11.86 26.68 11.63
C HIS A 240 -10.89 27.12 12.73
N ASN A 241 -9.57 26.93 12.57
CA ASN A 241 -8.57 27.37 13.56
C ASN A 241 -7.92 28.74 13.24
N GLU A 242 -8.40 29.47 12.24
CA GLU A 242 -8.02 30.86 11.97
C GLU A 242 -8.95 31.87 12.67
N ALA A 243 -9.76 31.43 13.64
CA ALA A 243 -10.64 32.27 14.44
C ALA A 243 -10.11 32.44 15.87
#